data_f98cc0937747686436acb4be86e882fe
#
_entry.id   f98cc0937747686436acb4be86e882fe
#
_cell.length_a   1.000
_cell.length_b   1.000
_cell.length_c   1.000
_cell.angle_alpha   90.00
_cell.angle_beta   90.00
_cell.angle_gamma   90.00
#
_symmetry.space_group_name_H-M   'P 1'
#
loop_
_entity.id
_entity.type
_entity.pdbx_description
1 polymer ?
#
loop_
_entity_poly.entity_id
_entity_poly.type
_entity_poly.pdbx_seq_one_letter_code
_entity_poly.pdbx_strand_id
1 'polypeptide(L)'
;MSLAFAEAQAPFLPAPQTFAREADRARLTPTSLLALRGLARAWGLTGPEAAALLGTSESTWDRIKAGTWRGVLSQDQMMRVSALVGTFKALHLLFADGMAD
;
A
#
# COMPACT_ATOMS: atom_id res chain seq x y z
N MET A 1 -12.80 0.39 29.10
CA MET A 1 -13.50 0.69 28.01
C MET A 1 -12.71 1.06 26.86
N SER A 2 -12.09 2.20 26.91
CA SER A 2 -11.32 2.61 25.79
C SER A 2 -10.18 1.71 25.51
N LEU A 3 -9.65 1.06 26.48
CA LEU A 3 -8.54 0.14 26.24
C LEU A 3 -8.94 -1.01 25.36
N ALA A 4 -10.09 -1.60 25.66
CA ALA A 4 -10.55 -2.72 24.86
C ALA A 4 -10.84 -2.27 23.44
N PHE A 5 -11.36 -1.08 23.31
CA PHE A 5 -11.66 -0.54 22.01
C PHE A 5 -10.39 -0.31 21.22
N ALA A 6 -9.36 0.26 21.87
CA ALA A 6 -8.10 0.48 21.20
C ALA A 6 -7.46 -0.81 20.77
N GLU A 7 -7.56 -1.82 21.61
CA GLU A 7 -6.98 -3.12 21.27
C GLU A 7 -7.69 -3.75 20.10
N ALA A 8 -9.00 -3.59 20.04
CA ALA A 8 -9.77 -4.16 18.97
C ALA A 8 -9.39 -3.52 17.64
N GLN A 9 -8.95 -2.29 17.66
CA GLN A 9 -8.57 -1.61 16.44
C GLN A 9 -7.16 -1.89 16.02
N ALA A 10 -6.32 -2.31 16.93
CA ALA A 10 -4.92 -2.52 16.64
C ALA A 10 -4.68 -3.40 15.43
N PRO A 11 -5.42 -4.49 15.24
CA PRO A 11 -5.18 -5.34 14.07
C PRO A 11 -5.45 -4.67 12.73
N PHE A 12 -6.26 -3.63 12.73
CA PHE A 12 -6.62 -2.98 11.48
C PHE A 12 -5.67 -1.88 11.08
N LEU A 13 -4.85 -1.43 12.02
CA LEU A 13 -3.93 -0.35 11.76
C LEU A 13 -2.52 -0.90 11.77
N PRO A 14 -1.81 -0.81 10.66
CA PRO A 14 -0.43 -1.29 10.64
C PRO A 14 0.33 -0.57 11.72
N ALA A 15 1.00 -1.32 12.55
CA ALA A 15 1.81 -0.73 13.59
C ALA A 15 2.97 -0.03 12.92
N PRO A 16 3.21 1.24 13.24
CA PRO A 16 4.32 1.96 12.61
C PRO A 16 5.64 1.26 12.78
N GLN A 17 5.84 0.59 13.91
CA GLN A 17 7.10 -0.09 14.15
C GLN A 17 7.31 -1.25 13.18
N THR A 18 6.23 -1.78 12.60
CA THR A 18 6.35 -2.83 11.60
C THR A 18 7.15 -2.36 10.40
N PHE A 19 7.01 -1.07 10.07
CA PHE A 19 7.71 -0.51 8.93
C PHE A 19 9.07 0.05 9.31
N ALA A 20 9.36 0.15 10.60
CA ALA A 20 10.64 0.69 11.04
C ALA A 20 11.77 -0.32 10.88
N ARG A 21 11.47 -1.60 10.90
CA ARG A 21 12.48 -2.64 10.78
C ARG A 21 12.63 -3.06 9.33
N GLU A 22 13.87 -3.07 8.88
CA GLU A 22 14.12 -3.47 7.50
C GLU A 22 13.67 -4.91 7.25
N ALA A 23 13.85 -5.79 8.21
CA ALA A 23 13.46 -7.19 8.05
C ALA A 23 11.95 -7.30 7.80
N ASP A 24 11.17 -6.51 8.52
CA ASP A 24 9.73 -6.50 8.34
C ASP A 24 9.36 -5.94 6.96
N ARG A 25 10.05 -4.87 6.56
CA ARG A 25 9.80 -4.29 5.25
C ARG A 25 10.16 -5.26 4.14
N ALA A 26 11.28 -5.96 4.30
CA ALA A 26 11.70 -6.94 3.30
C ALA A 26 10.65 -8.04 3.15
N ARG A 27 10.08 -8.49 4.26
CA ARG A 27 9.07 -9.52 4.24
C ARG A 27 7.78 -9.04 3.59
N LEU A 28 7.42 -7.78 3.82
CA LEU A 28 6.14 -7.24 3.35
C LEU A 28 6.22 -6.63 1.96
N THR A 29 7.42 -6.36 1.46
CA THR A 29 7.56 -5.69 0.18
C THR A 29 6.86 -6.41 -0.98
N PRO A 30 7.02 -7.73 -1.16
CA PRO A 30 6.37 -8.38 -2.31
C PRO A 30 4.86 -8.20 -2.30
N THR A 31 4.23 -8.39 -1.16
CA THR A 31 2.78 -8.24 -1.05
C THR A 31 2.37 -6.80 -1.28
N SER A 32 3.14 -5.85 -0.74
CA SER A 32 2.85 -4.43 -0.91
C SER A 32 2.92 -4.02 -2.37
N LEU A 33 3.93 -4.51 -3.10
CA LEU A 33 4.06 -4.18 -4.51
C LEU A 33 2.96 -4.80 -5.34
N LEU A 34 2.54 -5.99 -4.98
CA LEU A 34 1.43 -6.64 -5.66
C LEU A 34 0.15 -5.81 -5.49
N ALA A 35 -0.10 -5.37 -4.27
CA ALA A 35 -1.27 -4.55 -3.98
C ALA A 35 -1.21 -3.22 -4.74
N LEU A 36 -0.04 -2.59 -4.78
CA LEU A 36 0.11 -1.33 -5.46
C LEU A 36 -0.08 -1.47 -6.96
N ARG A 37 0.43 -2.56 -7.53
CA ARG A 37 0.26 -2.81 -8.96
C ARG A 37 -1.21 -2.99 -9.30
N GLY A 38 -1.95 -3.70 -8.45
CA GLY A 38 -3.38 -3.87 -8.65
C GLY A 38 -4.14 -2.56 -8.55
N LEU A 39 -3.75 -1.74 -7.57
CA LEU A 39 -4.39 -0.45 -7.38
C LEU A 39 -4.11 0.48 -8.56
N ALA A 40 -2.88 0.49 -9.05
CA ALA A 40 -2.52 1.32 -10.19
C ALA A 40 -3.35 0.93 -11.41
N ARG A 41 -3.54 -0.37 -11.60
CA ARG A 41 -4.37 -0.84 -12.71
C ARG A 41 -5.82 -0.45 -12.52
N ALA A 42 -6.34 -0.62 -11.32
CA ALA A 42 -7.74 -0.32 -11.05
C ALA A 42 -8.05 1.17 -11.23
N TRP A 43 -7.09 2.02 -10.89
CA TRP A 43 -7.28 3.47 -11.02
C TRP A 43 -6.81 4.02 -12.35
N GLY A 44 -6.26 3.17 -13.22
CA GLY A 44 -5.77 3.62 -14.53
C GLY A 44 -4.61 4.57 -14.43
N LEU A 45 -3.73 4.37 -13.46
CA LEU A 45 -2.59 5.25 -13.29
C LEU A 45 -1.55 5.01 -14.37
N THR A 46 -0.97 6.11 -14.85
CA THR A 46 0.17 6.00 -15.75
C THR A 46 1.41 5.63 -14.96
N GLY A 47 2.47 5.22 -15.67
CA GLY A 47 3.73 4.93 -15.01
C GLY A 47 4.26 6.09 -14.17
N PRO A 48 4.33 7.30 -14.75
CA PRO A 48 4.77 8.46 -13.96
C PRO A 48 3.90 8.71 -12.73
N GLU A 49 2.58 8.53 -12.85
CA GLU A 49 1.69 8.74 -11.72
C GLU A 49 1.94 7.73 -10.62
N ALA A 50 2.05 6.47 -10.99
CA ALA A 50 2.30 5.42 -10.01
C ALA A 50 3.65 5.61 -9.33
N ALA A 51 4.68 5.96 -10.11
CA ALA A 51 6.00 6.20 -9.56
C ALA A 51 5.97 7.36 -8.57
N ALA A 52 5.26 8.42 -8.91
CA ALA A 52 5.15 9.58 -8.03
C ALA A 52 4.44 9.23 -6.74
N LEU A 53 3.38 8.46 -6.82
CA LEU A 53 2.65 8.06 -5.61
C LEU A 53 3.49 7.19 -4.70
N LEU A 54 4.30 6.32 -5.26
CA LEU A 54 5.19 5.49 -4.46
C LEU A 54 6.41 6.27 -3.98
N GLY A 55 6.74 7.36 -4.65
CA GLY A 55 7.94 8.12 -4.31
C GLY A 55 9.18 7.48 -4.89
N THR A 56 9.12 7.05 -6.14
CA THR A 56 10.25 6.41 -6.79
C THR A 56 10.38 6.92 -8.22
N SER A 57 11.43 6.51 -8.92
CA SER A 57 11.63 6.88 -10.30
C SER A 57 10.77 6.03 -11.22
N GLU A 58 10.54 6.53 -12.42
CA GLU A 58 9.79 5.78 -13.40
C GLU A 58 10.49 4.48 -13.78
N SER A 59 11.81 4.51 -13.87
CA SER A 59 12.53 3.30 -14.24
C SER A 59 12.43 2.25 -13.15
N THR A 60 12.41 2.67 -11.88
CA THR A 60 12.19 1.73 -10.79
C THR A 60 10.78 1.16 -10.86
N TRP A 61 9.80 2.02 -11.13
CA TRP A 61 8.43 1.56 -11.26
C TRP A 61 8.29 0.55 -12.40
N ASP A 62 8.97 0.80 -13.52
CA ASP A 62 8.93 -0.14 -14.64
C ASP A 62 9.46 -1.51 -14.23
N ARG A 63 10.52 -1.54 -13.42
CA ARG A 63 11.05 -2.81 -12.95
C ARG A 63 10.10 -3.48 -11.97
N ILE A 64 9.40 -2.68 -11.16
CA ILE A 64 8.41 -3.22 -10.26
C ILE A 64 7.28 -3.87 -11.06
N LYS A 65 6.80 -3.19 -12.09
CA LYS A 65 5.74 -3.75 -12.94
C LYS A 65 6.19 -5.02 -13.62
N ALA A 66 7.44 -5.06 -14.04
CA ALA A 66 7.98 -6.24 -14.72
C ALA A 66 8.26 -7.39 -13.77
N GLY A 67 8.24 -7.12 -12.46
CA GLY A 67 8.53 -8.17 -11.48
C GLY A 67 10.00 -8.44 -11.30
N THR A 68 10.87 -7.53 -11.79
CA THR A 68 12.31 -7.74 -11.71
C THR A 68 12.98 -6.94 -10.61
N TRP A 69 12.26 -6.06 -9.95
CA TRP A 69 12.84 -5.25 -8.89
C TRP A 69 13.01 -6.09 -7.64
N ARG A 70 14.20 -6.00 -7.06
CA ARG A 70 14.55 -6.83 -5.90
C ARG A 70 14.86 -6.01 -4.66
N GLY A 71 14.50 -4.74 -4.66
CA GLY A 71 14.77 -3.89 -3.51
C GLY A 71 13.79 -4.12 -2.38
N VAL A 72 13.99 -3.34 -1.31
CA VAL A 72 13.10 -3.33 -0.15
C VAL A 72 12.52 -1.93 -0.06
N LEU A 73 11.21 -1.83 0.12
CA LEU A 73 10.58 -0.53 0.24
C LEU A 73 11.03 0.15 1.53
N SER A 74 11.24 1.46 1.45
CA SER A 74 11.59 2.24 2.62
C SER A 74 10.39 2.37 3.54
N GLN A 75 10.63 2.87 4.75
CA GLN A 75 9.53 3.09 5.69
C GLN A 75 8.53 4.06 5.10
N ASP A 76 8.99 5.14 4.48
CA ASP A 76 8.11 6.10 3.86
C ASP A 76 7.28 5.46 2.75
N GLN A 77 7.91 4.66 1.92
CA GLN A 77 7.20 4.01 0.83
C GLN A 77 6.18 3.00 1.35
N MET A 78 6.51 2.27 2.40
CA MET A 78 5.56 1.34 3.00
C MET A 78 4.35 2.09 3.54
N MET A 79 4.57 3.25 4.15
CA MET A 79 3.47 4.05 4.66
C MET A 79 2.62 4.60 3.53
N ARG A 80 3.24 4.99 2.41
CA ARG A 80 2.48 5.45 1.25
C ARG A 80 1.60 4.35 0.70
N VAL A 81 2.14 3.15 0.54
CA VAL A 81 1.36 2.03 0.03
C VAL A 81 0.21 1.71 0.97
N SER A 82 0.49 1.71 2.27
CA SER A 82 -0.53 1.41 3.26
C SER A 82 -1.69 2.41 3.18
N ALA A 83 -1.36 3.69 3.04
CA ALA A 83 -2.38 4.73 2.94
C ALA A 83 -3.19 4.58 1.66
N LEU A 84 -2.52 4.30 0.54
CA LEU A 84 -3.20 4.15 -0.73
C LEU A 84 -4.12 2.94 -0.74
N VAL A 85 -3.65 1.82 -0.20
CA VAL A 85 -4.46 0.61 -0.14
C VAL A 85 -5.65 0.83 0.79
N GLY A 86 -5.43 1.50 1.91
CA GLY A 86 -6.52 1.81 2.82
C GLY A 86 -7.57 2.69 2.17
N THR A 87 -7.15 3.69 1.42
CA THR A 87 -8.07 4.56 0.70
C THR A 87 -8.84 3.78 -0.36
N PHE A 88 -8.14 2.93 -1.09
CA PHE A 88 -8.78 2.13 -2.13
C PHE A 88 -9.86 1.23 -1.52
N LYS A 89 -9.54 0.58 -0.42
CA LYS A 89 -10.51 -0.31 0.23
C LYS A 89 -11.72 0.46 0.74
N ALA A 90 -11.48 1.62 1.33
CA ALA A 90 -12.57 2.43 1.85
C ALA A 90 -13.49 2.88 0.73
N LEU A 91 -12.93 3.34 -0.38
CA LEU A 91 -13.74 3.77 -1.52
C LEU A 91 -14.49 2.62 -2.12
N HIS A 92 -13.84 1.47 -2.23
CA HIS A 92 -14.47 0.30 -2.80
C HIS A 92 -15.67 -0.15 -1.98
N LEU A 93 -15.52 -0.17 -0.67
CA LEU A 93 -16.61 -0.55 0.22
C LEU A 93 -17.75 0.47 0.15
N LEU A 94 -17.38 1.74 0.13
CA LEU A 94 -18.38 2.79 0.10
C LEU A 94 -19.24 2.71 -1.17
N PHE A 95 -18.57 2.57 -2.31
CA PHE A 95 -19.31 2.52 -3.56
C PHE A 95 -20.05 1.20 -3.75
N ALA A 96 -19.48 0.11 -3.26
CA ALA A 96 -20.15 -1.17 -3.35
C ALA A 96 -21.47 -1.14 -2.57
N ASP A 97 -21.43 -0.52 -1.37
CA ASP A 97 -22.62 -0.48 -0.54
C ASP A 97 -23.57 0.63 -0.93
N GLY A 98 -23.03 1.81 -1.24
CA GLY A 98 -23.87 2.97 -1.48
C GLY A 98 -24.32 3.11 -2.90
N MET A 99 -23.44 2.80 -3.83
CA MET A 99 -23.72 3.05 -5.23
C MET A 99 -24.30 1.86 -5.95
N ALA A 100 -24.21 0.71 -5.33
CA ALA A 100 -24.82 -0.48 -5.93
C ALA A 100 -26.33 -0.37 -5.96
N ASP A 101 -26.88 0.49 -5.14
CA ASP A 101 -28.28 0.75 -5.16
C ASP A 101 -28.65 1.62 -6.33
#